data_63362b4fb205723c388a9c6aaa416c45
#
_entry.id   63362b4fb205723c388a9c6aaa416c45
#
_cell.length_a   1.000
_cell.length_b   1.000
_cell.length_c   1.000
_cell.angle_alpha   90.00
_cell.angle_beta   90.00
_cell.angle_gamma   90.00
#
_symmetry.space_group_name_H-M   'P 1'
#
loop_
_entity.id
_entity.type
_entity.pdbx_description
1 polymer ?
#
loop_
_entity_poly.entity_id
_entity_poly.type
_entity_poly.pdbx_seq_one_letter_code
_entity_poly.pdbx_strand_id
1 'polypeptide(L)'
;MFDGKTVAVVIPAYDEEQLVASTIRSLPEFVDRIIVVDDASTDATSERAREADERVELLRHERNQGVGAATMTGYRRAVAEEFDVTCVMNADGQMDPEDLETLVRAVASGE
;
A
#
# COMPACT_ATOMS: atom_id res chain seq x y z
N MET A 1 -12.46 -1.53 -6.70
CA MET A 1 -12.87 -2.91 -7.02
C MET A 1 -12.46 -3.23 -8.46
N PHE A 2 -11.98 -4.41 -8.67
CA PHE A 2 -11.54 -4.86 -9.99
C PHE A 2 -12.23 -6.19 -10.33
N ASP A 3 -12.98 -6.22 -11.43
CA ASP A 3 -13.75 -7.40 -11.86
C ASP A 3 -14.60 -8.00 -10.73
N GLY A 4 -15.26 -7.14 -9.95
CA GLY A 4 -16.09 -7.55 -8.83
C GLY A 4 -15.36 -7.97 -7.57
N LYS A 5 -14.03 -7.83 -7.53
CA LYS A 5 -13.20 -8.21 -6.39
C LYS A 5 -12.63 -6.97 -5.70
N THR A 6 -12.59 -6.98 -4.37
CA THR A 6 -12.01 -5.89 -3.59
C THR A 6 -10.49 -5.95 -3.63
N VAL A 7 -9.86 -4.77 -3.75
CA VAL A 7 -8.42 -4.66 -3.93
C VAL A 7 -7.81 -3.79 -2.83
N ALA A 8 -6.80 -4.31 -2.15
CA ALA A 8 -5.97 -3.55 -1.23
C ALA A 8 -4.53 -3.51 -1.74
N VAL A 9 -3.87 -2.37 -1.57
CA VAL A 9 -2.45 -2.22 -1.85
C VAL A 9 -1.74 -1.93 -0.54
N VAL A 10 -0.72 -2.70 -0.23
CA VAL A 10 0.13 -2.52 0.96
C VAL A 10 1.39 -1.77 0.55
N ILE A 11 1.68 -0.68 1.23
CA ILE A 11 2.87 0.13 0.98
C ILE A 11 3.70 0.20 2.26
N PRO A 12 4.76 -0.62 2.37
CA PRO A 12 5.72 -0.45 3.46
C PRO A 12 6.55 0.80 3.19
N ALA A 13 6.73 1.64 4.20
CA ALA A 13 7.41 2.92 4.05
C ALA A 13 8.35 3.19 5.21
N TYR A 14 9.52 3.72 4.89
CA TYR A 14 10.49 4.16 5.90
C TYR A 14 11.26 5.36 5.35
N ASP A 15 11.10 6.52 6.00
CA ASP A 15 11.75 7.78 5.60
C ASP A 15 11.55 8.10 4.10
N GLU A 16 10.29 8.03 3.65
CA GLU A 16 9.89 8.26 2.26
C GLU A 16 9.02 9.52 2.12
N GLU A 17 9.21 10.53 2.95
CA GLU A 17 8.36 11.73 2.96
C GLU A 17 8.29 12.44 1.60
N GLN A 18 9.34 12.34 0.78
CA GLN A 18 9.38 13.03 -0.52
C GLN A 18 8.58 12.31 -1.61
N LEU A 19 8.42 10.99 -1.51
CA LEU A 19 7.83 10.17 -2.57
C LEU A 19 6.53 9.48 -2.19
N VAL A 20 6.26 9.31 -0.90
CA VAL A 20 5.11 8.51 -0.46
C VAL A 20 3.78 9.07 -0.98
N ALA A 21 3.59 10.38 -0.93
CA ALA A 21 2.34 10.99 -1.38
C ALA A 21 2.12 10.82 -2.88
N SER A 22 3.16 11.05 -3.69
CA SER A 22 3.03 10.88 -5.14
C SER A 22 2.80 9.43 -5.52
N THR A 23 3.43 8.49 -4.82
CA THR A 23 3.21 7.06 -5.02
C THR A 23 1.74 6.72 -4.74
N ILE A 24 1.20 7.19 -3.62
CA ILE A 24 -0.20 6.95 -3.25
C ILE A 24 -1.15 7.53 -4.29
N ARG A 25 -0.90 8.78 -4.72
CA ARG A 25 -1.77 9.47 -5.69
C ARG A 25 -1.72 8.84 -7.08
N SER A 26 -0.66 8.08 -7.39
CA SER A 26 -0.54 7.41 -8.69
C SER A 26 -1.39 6.14 -8.77
N LEU A 27 -1.94 5.66 -7.66
CA LEU A 27 -2.68 4.40 -7.64
C LEU A 27 -4.03 4.55 -8.34
N PRO A 28 -4.41 3.54 -9.15
CA PRO A 28 -5.67 3.57 -9.90
C PRO A 28 -6.90 3.61 -8.98
N GLU A 29 -8.03 4.07 -9.55
CA GLU A 29 -9.29 4.16 -8.82
C GLU A 29 -9.86 2.81 -8.38
N PHE A 30 -9.48 1.72 -9.05
CA PHE A 30 -9.99 0.40 -8.67
C PHE A 30 -9.39 -0.10 -7.35
N VAL A 31 -8.34 0.54 -6.82
CA VAL A 31 -7.80 0.21 -5.51
C VAL A 31 -8.77 0.72 -4.44
N ASP A 32 -9.31 -0.20 -3.63
CA ASP A 32 -10.32 0.13 -2.63
C ASP A 32 -9.71 0.67 -1.34
N ARG A 33 -8.52 0.18 -0.97
CA ARG A 33 -7.83 0.62 0.23
C ARG A 33 -6.32 0.61 0.02
N ILE A 34 -5.67 1.60 0.61
CA ILE A 34 -4.22 1.75 0.58
C ILE A 34 -3.72 1.62 2.01
N ILE A 35 -3.09 0.49 2.33
CA ILE A 35 -2.58 0.23 3.68
C ILE A 35 -1.11 0.64 3.69
N VAL A 36 -0.83 1.79 4.29
CA VAL A 36 0.55 2.26 4.45
C VAL A 36 1.05 1.82 5.81
N VAL A 37 2.15 1.09 5.83
CA VAL A 37 2.79 0.68 7.08
C VAL A 37 4.07 1.47 7.23
N ASP A 38 4.05 2.45 8.12
CA ASP A 38 5.21 3.28 8.42
C ASP A 38 6.08 2.55 9.46
N ASP A 39 7.28 2.19 9.04
CA ASP A 39 8.21 1.39 9.85
C ASP A 39 9.05 2.27 10.77
N ALA A 40 8.40 3.14 11.53
CA ALA A 40 8.98 4.07 12.50
C ALA A 40 9.87 5.12 11.84
N SER A 41 9.36 5.75 10.78
CA SER A 41 10.07 6.86 10.12
C SER A 41 10.34 8.01 11.09
N THR A 42 11.47 8.67 10.89
CA THR A 42 11.87 9.85 11.68
C THR A 42 11.48 11.17 11.01
N ASP A 43 10.92 11.11 9.82
CA ASP A 43 10.51 12.27 9.02
C ASP A 43 8.97 12.38 8.97
N ALA A 44 8.45 13.14 8.01
CA ALA A 44 7.01 13.38 7.86
C ALA A 44 6.30 12.32 7.00
N THR A 45 6.84 11.11 6.86
CA THR A 45 6.25 10.04 6.04
C THR A 45 4.80 9.77 6.44
N SER A 46 4.51 9.57 7.73
CA SER A 46 3.16 9.26 8.20
C SER A 46 2.14 10.35 7.85
N GLU A 47 2.48 11.60 8.12
CA GLU A 47 1.57 12.72 7.83
C GLU A 47 1.31 12.86 6.35
N ARG A 48 2.35 12.75 5.54
CA ARG A 48 2.23 12.86 4.09
C ARG A 48 1.40 11.74 3.49
N ALA A 49 1.57 10.53 4.00
CA ALA A 49 0.77 9.38 3.56
C ALA A 49 -0.70 9.57 3.91
N ARG A 50 -0.97 9.97 5.15
CA ARG A 50 -2.35 10.15 5.63
C ARG A 50 -3.10 11.20 4.83
N GLU A 51 -2.43 12.28 4.46
CA GLU A 51 -3.03 13.41 3.74
C GLU A 51 -3.14 13.17 2.23
N ALA A 52 -2.48 12.15 1.69
CA ALA A 52 -2.37 11.97 0.24
C ALA A 52 -3.67 11.51 -0.41
N ASP A 53 -4.46 10.68 0.27
CA ASP A 53 -5.67 10.09 -0.31
C ASP A 53 -6.56 9.58 0.83
N GLU A 54 -7.87 9.71 0.66
CA GLU A 54 -8.84 9.28 1.68
C GLU A 54 -8.90 7.74 1.84
N ARG A 55 -8.43 6.98 0.85
CA ARG A 55 -8.38 5.51 0.91
C ARG A 55 -7.28 4.99 1.84
N VAL A 56 -6.39 5.86 2.33
CA VAL A 56 -5.25 5.45 3.14
C VAL A 56 -5.70 5.02 4.53
N GLU A 57 -5.27 3.83 4.91
CA GLU A 57 -5.25 3.36 6.29
C GLU A 57 -3.80 3.31 6.73
N LEU A 58 -3.45 4.11 7.75
CA LEU A 58 -2.06 4.20 8.20
C LEU A 58 -1.86 3.32 9.44
N LEU A 59 -0.89 2.41 9.33
CA LEU A 59 -0.39 1.62 10.44
C LEU A 59 1.05 2.05 10.70
N ARG A 60 1.45 2.14 11.97
CA ARG A 60 2.79 2.57 12.32
C ARG A 60 3.41 1.62 13.33
N HIS A 61 4.62 1.16 13.06
CA HIS A 61 5.42 0.41 14.03
C HIS A 61 6.01 1.35 15.07
N GLU A 62 6.12 0.90 16.31
CA GLU A 62 6.74 1.68 17.37
C GLU A 62 8.26 1.81 17.18
N ARG A 63 8.85 0.82 16.50
CA ARG A 63 10.28 0.82 16.19
C ARG A 63 10.49 0.19 14.82
N ASN A 64 11.60 0.52 14.20
CA ASN A 64 11.95 -0.04 12.89
C ASN A 64 12.15 -1.56 12.99
N GLN A 65 11.42 -2.30 12.17
CA GLN A 65 11.47 -3.76 12.14
C GLN A 65 11.91 -4.30 10.77
N GLY A 66 12.05 -3.43 9.78
CA GLY A 66 12.45 -3.80 8.43
C GLY A 66 11.28 -3.90 7.47
N VAL A 67 11.58 -3.83 6.16
CA VAL A 67 10.57 -3.82 5.09
C VAL A 67 9.76 -5.12 5.07
N GLY A 68 10.38 -6.25 5.36
CA GLY A 68 9.66 -7.53 5.41
C GLY A 68 8.60 -7.56 6.50
N ALA A 69 8.94 -7.07 7.71
CA ALA A 69 7.99 -6.99 8.81
C ALA A 69 6.86 -6.02 8.50
N ALA A 70 7.17 -4.87 7.92
CA ALA A 70 6.16 -3.88 7.52
C ALA A 70 5.21 -4.46 6.47
N THR A 71 5.74 -5.16 5.47
CA THR A 71 4.94 -5.84 4.45
C THR A 71 3.99 -6.85 5.09
N MET A 72 4.47 -7.66 6.03
CA MET A 72 3.64 -8.65 6.71
C MET A 72 2.56 -8.01 7.56
N THR A 73 2.87 -6.90 8.24
CA THR A 73 1.88 -6.17 9.02
C THR A 73 0.72 -5.70 8.14
N GLY A 74 1.04 -5.11 6.99
CA GLY A 74 0.02 -4.65 6.04
C GLY A 74 -0.77 -5.79 5.42
N TYR A 75 -0.09 -6.88 5.07
CA TYR A 75 -0.73 -8.05 4.49
C TYR A 75 -1.72 -8.68 5.48
N ARG A 76 -1.32 -8.84 6.75
CA ARG A 76 -2.20 -9.38 7.78
C ARG A 76 -3.44 -8.50 7.96
N ARG A 77 -3.29 -7.19 7.87
CA ARG A 77 -4.43 -6.28 7.96
C ARG A 77 -5.38 -6.47 6.79
N ALA A 78 -4.86 -6.61 5.58
CA ALA A 78 -5.68 -6.84 4.39
C ALA A 78 -6.45 -8.15 4.49
N VAL A 79 -5.80 -9.22 4.97
CA VAL A 79 -6.44 -10.53 5.17
C VAL A 79 -7.54 -10.42 6.23
N ALA A 80 -7.27 -9.75 7.35
CA ALA A 80 -8.25 -9.56 8.42
C ALA A 80 -9.49 -8.79 7.93
N GLU A 81 -9.31 -7.86 7.00
CA GLU A 81 -10.40 -7.08 6.39
C GLU A 81 -11.04 -7.79 5.19
N GLU A 82 -10.59 -9.00 4.89
CA GLU A 82 -11.18 -9.87 3.85
C GLU A 82 -11.13 -9.30 2.43
N PHE A 83 -10.07 -8.56 2.09
CA PHE A 83 -9.87 -8.14 0.70
C PHE A 83 -9.58 -9.33 -0.20
N ASP A 84 -10.20 -9.34 -1.39
CA ASP A 84 -10.05 -10.43 -2.35
C ASP A 84 -8.68 -10.46 -2.99
N VAL A 85 -8.10 -9.28 -3.24
CA VAL A 85 -6.78 -9.12 -3.86
C VAL A 85 -5.94 -8.20 -3.00
N THR A 86 -4.71 -8.61 -2.69
CA THR A 86 -3.76 -7.79 -1.96
C THR A 86 -2.45 -7.75 -2.73
N CYS A 87 -2.00 -6.54 -3.05
CA CYS A 87 -0.73 -6.30 -3.73
C CYS A 87 0.19 -5.48 -2.84
N VAL A 88 1.49 -5.63 -3.03
CA VAL A 88 2.51 -4.87 -2.29
C VAL A 88 3.23 -3.96 -3.26
N MET A 89 3.45 -2.71 -2.86
CA MET A 89 4.12 -1.71 -3.68
C MET A 89 5.06 -0.88 -2.80
N ASN A 90 6.27 -0.61 -3.29
CA ASN A 90 7.22 0.20 -2.54
C ASN A 90 6.84 1.69 -2.58
N ALA A 91 7.16 2.42 -1.51
CA ALA A 91 6.82 3.83 -1.37
C ALA A 91 7.70 4.76 -2.21
N ASP A 92 8.66 4.23 -2.94
CA ASP A 92 9.64 5.00 -3.72
C ASP A 92 9.18 5.35 -5.14
N GLY A 93 7.96 4.98 -5.52
CA GLY A 93 7.39 5.32 -6.81
C GLY A 93 7.95 4.57 -8.01
N GLN A 94 8.68 3.47 -7.78
CA GLN A 94 9.32 2.75 -8.89
C GLN A 94 8.39 1.83 -9.67
N MET A 95 7.22 1.50 -9.13
CA MET A 95 6.26 0.66 -9.85
C MET A 95 5.33 1.51 -10.70
N ASP A 96 5.21 1.17 -12.00
CA ASP A 96 4.28 1.82 -12.89
C ASP A 96 2.85 1.38 -12.56
N PRO A 97 1.86 2.29 -12.52
CA PRO A 97 0.45 1.91 -12.29
C PRO A 97 -0.09 0.88 -13.30
N GLU A 98 0.41 0.86 -14.53
CA GLU A 98 0.01 -0.16 -15.52
C GLU A 98 0.50 -1.55 -15.12
N ASP A 99 1.68 -1.63 -14.50
CA ASP A 99 2.21 -2.89 -13.98
C ASP A 99 1.35 -3.40 -12.82
N LEU A 100 0.85 -2.49 -11.98
CA LEU A 100 -0.06 -2.85 -10.91
C LEU A 100 -1.36 -3.43 -11.48
N GLU A 101 -1.93 -2.81 -12.51
CA GLU A 101 -3.15 -3.30 -13.15
C GLU A 101 -2.95 -4.71 -13.70
N THR A 102 -1.82 -4.95 -14.38
CA THR A 102 -1.48 -6.26 -14.91
C THR A 102 -1.41 -7.31 -13.79
N LEU A 103 -0.76 -6.97 -12.68
CA LEU A 103 -0.63 -7.86 -11.54
C LEU A 103 -2.00 -8.16 -10.90
N VAL A 104 -2.82 -7.14 -10.69
CA VAL A 104 -4.16 -7.31 -10.11
C VAL A 104 -5.03 -8.18 -11.02
N ARG A 105 -4.95 -7.98 -12.32
CA ARG A 105 -5.71 -8.78 -13.29
C ARG A 105 -5.35 -10.26 -13.20
N ALA A 106 -4.05 -10.57 -13.12
CA ALA A 106 -3.57 -11.94 -13.01
C ALA A 106 -4.06 -12.59 -11.70
N VAL A 107 -3.92 -11.89 -10.58
CA VAL A 107 -4.36 -12.42 -9.27
C VAL A 107 -5.88 -12.60 -9.22
N ALA A 108 -6.64 -11.63 -9.76
CA ALA A 108 -8.10 -11.68 -9.75
C ALA A 108 -8.63 -12.83 -10.62
N SER A 109 -7.90 -13.23 -11.67
CA SER A 109 -8.29 -14.35 -12.53
C SER A 109 -7.88 -15.71 -11.98
N GLY A 110 -7.19 -15.75 -10.85
CA GLY A 110 -6.77 -17.00 -10.21
C GLY A 110 -5.44 -17.56 -10.71
N GLU A 111 -4.66 -16.74 -11.40
CA GLU A 111 -3.34 -17.15 -11.90
C GLU A 111 -2.22 -17.02 -10.87
#